data_be339f558f27cc53f58c3eff62949159
#
_entry.id   be339f558f27cc53f58c3eff62949159
#
_cell.length_a   1.000
_cell.length_b   1.000
_cell.length_c   1.000
_cell.angle_alpha   90.00
_cell.angle_beta   90.00
_cell.angle_gamma   90.00
#
_symmetry.space_group_name_H-M   'P 1'
#
loop_
_entity.id
_entity.type
_entity.pdbx_description
1 polymer ?
#
loop_
_entity_poly.entity_id
_entity_poly.type
_entity_poly.pdbx_seq_one_letter_code
_entity_poly.pdbx_strand_id
1 'polypeptide(L)'
;TLANSPRPCNPEDTGGEKCTWEDRKLEMSLTGPVPITNAVTEFSFKLFWQIFPIAVILVALGLFVFHSDLLQTGSIRAVQGFKVIIIAGLPTLCSVFWTLGIIGWLGYEVTMTVIIVGPILLALGVSYGLHITNRYAEESGDPSEKMKTAFASTGKAVFLSAVTTVIGFI
;
A
#
# COMPACT_ATOMS: atom_id res chain seq x y z
N THR A 1 27.17 -3.49 -12.11
CA THR A 1 27.72 -4.83 -12.40
C THR A 1 28.82 -4.69 -13.42
N LEU A 2 30.07 -4.48 -12.93
CA LEU A 2 31.30 -4.36 -13.74
C LEU A 2 31.73 -5.70 -14.37
N ALA A 3 30.97 -6.76 -14.20
CA ALA A 3 31.36 -8.10 -14.63
C ALA A 3 31.09 -8.41 -16.11
N ASN A 4 30.47 -7.49 -16.85
CA ASN A 4 30.14 -7.71 -18.27
C ASN A 4 30.56 -6.56 -19.17
N SER A 5 31.65 -5.85 -18.83
CA SER A 5 32.27 -4.94 -19.78
C SER A 5 32.87 -5.79 -20.92
N PRO A 6 32.51 -5.55 -22.18
CA PRO A 6 33.13 -6.25 -23.30
C PRO A 6 34.64 -6.00 -23.22
N ARG A 7 35.42 -7.04 -23.27
CA ARG A 7 36.88 -6.96 -23.28
C ARG A 7 37.31 -6.03 -24.41
N PRO A 8 38.29 -5.16 -24.19
CA PRO A 8 38.80 -4.35 -25.28
C PRO A 8 39.27 -5.30 -26.41
N CYS A 9 38.81 -5.01 -27.63
CA CYS A 9 39.25 -5.77 -28.79
C CYS A 9 40.78 -5.75 -28.85
N ASN A 10 41.40 -6.93 -28.67
CA ASN A 10 42.78 -7.10 -28.90
C ASN A 10 43.00 -7.55 -30.36
N PRO A 11 43.73 -6.84 -31.20
CA PRO A 11 43.96 -7.24 -32.60
C PRO A 11 44.62 -8.61 -32.75
N GLU A 12 45.19 -9.18 -31.68
CA GLU A 12 45.77 -10.52 -31.67
C GLU A 12 44.69 -11.60 -31.53
N ASP A 13 43.56 -11.31 -30.88
CA ASP A 13 42.49 -12.29 -30.65
C ASP A 13 41.55 -12.48 -31.88
N THR A 14 41.62 -11.56 -32.84
CA THR A 14 40.71 -11.52 -34.02
C THR A 14 41.36 -11.98 -35.32
N GLY A 15 42.55 -12.59 -35.26
CA GLY A 15 43.20 -13.13 -36.49
C GLY A 15 43.52 -12.08 -37.58
N GLY A 16 43.70 -10.82 -37.16
CA GLY A 16 44.05 -9.72 -38.07
C GLY A 16 42.88 -8.92 -38.64
N GLU A 17 41.62 -9.25 -38.23
CA GLU A 17 40.46 -8.46 -38.61
C GLU A 17 40.41 -7.18 -37.80
N LYS A 18 40.36 -6.00 -38.50
CA LYS A 18 40.32 -4.71 -37.84
C LYS A 18 38.99 -4.58 -37.10
N CYS A 19 39.05 -4.46 -35.75
CA CYS A 19 37.88 -4.11 -34.97
C CYS A 19 37.34 -2.75 -35.41
N THR A 20 36.15 -2.75 -35.99
CA THR A 20 35.42 -1.54 -36.39
C THR A 20 34.71 -0.95 -35.17
N TRP A 21 34.43 0.36 -35.19
CA TRP A 21 33.71 1.05 -34.12
C TRP A 21 32.27 0.53 -33.96
N GLU A 22 31.72 -0.14 -34.97
CA GLU A 22 30.39 -0.76 -34.96
C GLU A 22 30.30 -1.98 -34.06
N ASP A 23 31.42 -2.69 -33.81
CA ASP A 23 31.45 -3.87 -32.96
C ASP A 23 31.47 -3.52 -31.45
N ARG A 24 31.62 -2.25 -31.10
CA ARG A 24 31.57 -1.76 -29.72
C ARG A 24 30.17 -1.27 -29.37
N LYS A 25 29.32 -2.14 -28.88
CA LYS A 25 28.12 -1.72 -28.15
C LYS A 25 28.53 -1.08 -26.84
N LEU A 26 28.75 0.22 -26.85
CA LEU A 26 28.96 1.01 -25.63
C LEU A 26 27.59 1.15 -24.95
N GLU A 27 27.32 0.34 -23.95
CA GLU A 27 26.21 0.58 -23.04
C GLU A 27 26.64 1.69 -22.06
N MET A 28 26.20 2.91 -22.33
CA MET A 28 26.39 4.01 -21.39
C MET A 28 25.32 3.88 -20.29
N SER A 29 25.73 3.51 -19.09
CA SER A 29 24.89 3.59 -17.92
C SER A 29 25.18 4.89 -17.17
N LEU A 30 24.18 5.76 -17.08
CA LEU A 30 24.24 6.93 -16.21
C LEU A 30 24.14 6.45 -14.76
N THR A 31 25.16 6.75 -13.97
CA THR A 31 25.19 6.50 -12.52
C THR A 31 25.24 7.83 -11.78
N GLY A 32 24.57 7.90 -10.65
CA GLY A 32 24.52 9.10 -9.82
C GLY A 32 23.25 9.15 -8.98
N PRO A 33 23.15 10.08 -8.02
CA PRO A 33 21.97 10.14 -7.15
C PRO A 33 20.67 10.39 -7.92
N VAL A 34 20.66 11.24 -8.92
CA VAL A 34 19.46 11.61 -9.69
C VAL A 34 18.92 10.43 -10.52
N PRO A 35 19.72 9.75 -11.37
CA PRO A 35 19.24 8.58 -12.12
C PRO A 35 18.79 7.43 -11.22
N ILE A 36 19.47 7.22 -10.09
CA ILE A 36 19.11 6.17 -9.13
C ILE A 36 17.75 6.50 -8.48
N THR A 37 17.56 7.74 -8.03
CA THR A 37 16.29 8.16 -7.42
C THR A 37 15.12 8.02 -8.40
N ASN A 38 15.30 8.43 -9.66
CA ASN A 38 14.27 8.29 -10.69
C ASN A 38 13.92 6.82 -10.96
N ALA A 39 14.94 5.98 -11.13
CA ALA A 39 14.73 4.55 -11.39
C ALA A 39 14.00 3.86 -10.20
N VAL A 40 14.39 4.22 -8.97
CA VAL A 40 13.76 3.70 -7.75
C VAL A 40 12.33 4.19 -7.63
N THR A 41 12.04 5.45 -7.92
CA THR A 41 10.69 6.03 -7.86
C THR A 41 9.79 5.38 -8.92
N GLU A 42 10.26 5.23 -10.15
CA GLU A 42 9.50 4.58 -11.22
C GLU A 42 9.18 3.11 -10.89
N PHE A 43 10.18 2.37 -10.41
CA PHE A 43 10.00 0.99 -9.98
C PHE A 43 9.01 0.88 -8.81
N SER A 44 9.11 1.76 -7.82
CA SER A 44 8.22 1.79 -6.66
C SER A 44 6.78 2.14 -7.04
N PHE A 45 6.59 3.07 -7.98
CA PHE A 45 5.27 3.41 -8.50
C PHE A 45 4.63 2.25 -9.26
N LYS A 46 5.41 1.53 -10.06
CA LYS A 46 4.95 0.31 -10.75
C LYS A 46 4.54 -0.78 -9.76
N LEU A 47 5.36 -1.00 -8.72
CA LEU A 47 5.03 -1.94 -7.64
C LEU A 47 3.77 -1.52 -6.88
N PHE A 48 3.59 -0.24 -6.59
CA PHE A 48 2.39 0.26 -5.93
C PHE A 48 1.13 -0.10 -6.71
N TRP A 49 1.08 0.18 -8.02
CA TRP A 49 -0.07 -0.16 -8.86
C TRP A 49 -0.35 -1.66 -8.96
N GLN A 50 0.66 -2.49 -8.74
CA GLN A 50 0.51 -3.94 -8.74
C GLN A 50 0.11 -4.48 -7.37
N ILE A 51 0.76 -4.00 -6.29
CA ILE A 51 0.59 -4.54 -4.93
C ILE A 51 -0.64 -3.95 -4.25
N PHE A 52 -0.93 -2.65 -4.45
CA PHE A 52 -2.03 -1.97 -3.78
C PHE A 52 -3.40 -2.60 -4.04
N PRO A 53 -3.82 -2.90 -5.29
CA PRO A 53 -5.10 -3.58 -5.52
C PRO A 53 -5.14 -4.99 -4.92
N ILE A 54 -4.02 -5.72 -4.92
CA ILE A 54 -3.93 -7.03 -4.27
C ILE A 54 -4.15 -6.88 -2.77
N ALA A 55 -3.52 -5.90 -2.14
CA ALA A 55 -3.71 -5.61 -0.71
C ALA A 55 -5.18 -5.27 -0.39
N VAL A 56 -5.83 -4.44 -1.20
CA VAL A 56 -7.26 -4.10 -1.04
C VAL A 56 -8.13 -5.35 -1.12
N ILE A 57 -7.88 -6.21 -2.10
CA ILE A 57 -8.65 -7.47 -2.27
C ILE A 57 -8.43 -8.40 -1.08
N LEU A 58 -7.20 -8.58 -0.62
CA LEU A 58 -6.89 -9.43 0.53
C LEU A 58 -7.55 -8.92 1.82
N VAL A 59 -7.52 -7.61 2.04
CA VAL A 59 -8.19 -6.97 3.18
C VAL A 59 -9.70 -7.16 3.10
N ALA A 60 -10.30 -6.92 1.93
CA ALA A 60 -11.74 -7.11 1.73
C ALA A 60 -12.14 -8.59 1.95
N LEU A 61 -11.34 -9.53 1.47
CA LEU A 61 -11.55 -10.96 1.65
C LEU A 61 -11.42 -11.35 3.13
N GLY A 62 -10.43 -10.82 3.83
CA GLY A 62 -10.27 -11.01 5.27
C GLY A 62 -11.47 -10.50 6.05
N LEU A 63 -11.93 -9.28 5.78
CA LEU A 63 -13.15 -8.69 6.36
C LEU A 63 -14.37 -9.56 6.09
N PHE A 64 -14.51 -10.04 4.85
CA PHE A 64 -15.61 -10.91 4.46
C PHE A 64 -15.61 -12.23 5.24
N VAL A 65 -14.47 -12.91 5.28
CA VAL A 65 -14.32 -14.21 5.96
C VAL A 65 -14.60 -14.08 7.47
N PHE A 66 -14.04 -13.08 8.12
CA PHE A 66 -14.22 -12.89 9.57
C PHE A 66 -15.66 -12.50 9.96
N HIS A 67 -16.38 -11.76 9.10
CA HIS A 67 -17.74 -11.31 9.41
C HIS A 67 -18.85 -12.14 8.79
N SER A 68 -18.52 -13.11 7.93
CA SER A 68 -19.53 -14.00 7.33
C SER A 68 -19.93 -15.18 8.23
N ASP A 69 -19.45 -15.25 9.49
CA ASP A 69 -19.64 -16.38 10.42
C ASP A 69 -19.23 -17.74 9.82
N LEU A 70 -18.50 -17.72 8.71
CA LEU A 70 -18.10 -18.92 7.99
C LEU A 70 -17.29 -19.88 8.86
N LEU A 71 -16.47 -19.30 9.79
CA LEU A 71 -15.60 -20.07 10.69
C LEU A 71 -16.36 -20.66 11.90
N GLN A 72 -17.48 -20.05 12.31
CA GLN A 72 -18.22 -20.50 13.51
C GLN A 72 -19.47 -21.32 13.20
N THR A 73 -20.21 -20.99 12.15
CA THR A 73 -21.54 -21.55 11.92
C THR A 73 -21.67 -22.25 10.56
N GLY A 74 -20.66 -22.16 9.67
CA GLY A 74 -20.71 -22.72 8.31
C GLY A 74 -21.78 -22.10 7.41
N SER A 75 -22.47 -21.05 7.87
CA SER A 75 -23.52 -20.35 7.14
C SER A 75 -22.97 -19.02 6.60
N ILE A 76 -22.99 -18.89 5.28
CA ILE A 76 -22.51 -17.68 4.60
C ILE A 76 -23.56 -16.57 4.76
N ARG A 77 -23.41 -15.72 5.76
CA ARG A 77 -24.16 -14.45 5.85
C ARG A 77 -23.47 -13.38 4.98
N ALA A 78 -23.45 -13.60 3.66
CA ALA A 78 -22.78 -12.75 2.68
C ALA A 78 -23.18 -11.27 2.80
N VAL A 79 -24.42 -10.98 3.14
CA VAL A 79 -24.92 -9.61 3.31
C VAL A 79 -24.28 -8.90 4.48
N GLN A 80 -23.99 -9.58 5.59
CA GLN A 80 -23.30 -8.97 6.74
C GLN A 80 -21.83 -8.72 6.43
N GLY A 81 -21.12 -9.67 5.84
CA GLY A 81 -19.74 -9.48 5.41
C GLY A 81 -19.60 -8.32 4.43
N PHE A 82 -20.51 -8.20 3.46
CA PHE A 82 -20.50 -7.10 2.49
C PHE A 82 -20.78 -5.73 3.14
N LYS A 83 -21.69 -5.66 4.10
CA LYS A 83 -21.94 -4.41 4.86
C LYS A 83 -20.69 -3.95 5.61
N VAL A 84 -19.97 -4.86 6.25
CA VAL A 84 -18.75 -4.51 6.99
C VAL A 84 -17.62 -4.05 6.04
N ILE A 85 -17.46 -4.68 4.88
CA ILE A 85 -16.51 -4.23 3.86
C ILE A 85 -16.81 -2.78 3.45
N ILE A 86 -18.08 -2.43 3.24
CA ILE A 86 -18.46 -1.07 2.86
C ILE A 86 -18.23 -0.11 4.04
N ILE A 87 -18.69 -0.45 5.24
CA ILE A 87 -18.63 0.45 6.39
C ILE A 87 -17.21 0.73 6.86
N ALA A 88 -16.34 -0.29 6.88
CA ALA A 88 -14.96 -0.15 7.31
C ALA A 88 -13.98 0.14 6.15
N GLY A 89 -14.22 -0.44 4.98
CA GLY A 89 -13.31 -0.34 3.84
C GLY A 89 -13.48 0.96 3.05
N LEU A 90 -14.69 1.40 2.77
CA LEU A 90 -14.93 2.58 1.94
C LEU A 90 -14.34 3.87 2.54
N PRO A 91 -14.57 4.21 3.83
CA PRO A 91 -13.95 5.39 4.43
C PRO A 91 -12.43 5.35 4.40
N THR A 92 -11.86 4.16 4.61
CA THR A 92 -10.42 3.96 4.58
C THR A 92 -9.84 4.20 3.18
N LEU A 93 -10.46 3.67 2.14
CA LEU A 93 -10.06 3.92 0.75
C LEU A 93 -10.17 5.41 0.41
N CYS A 94 -11.28 6.06 0.78
CA CYS A 94 -11.44 7.51 0.59
C CYS A 94 -10.32 8.30 1.29
N SER A 95 -9.93 7.91 2.51
CA SER A 95 -8.83 8.54 3.25
C SER A 95 -7.50 8.39 2.52
N VAL A 96 -7.20 7.21 1.96
CA VAL A 96 -5.98 6.99 1.17
C VAL A 96 -5.96 7.89 -0.07
N PHE A 97 -7.05 7.91 -0.85
CA PHE A 97 -7.14 8.74 -2.04
C PHE A 97 -7.05 10.24 -1.72
N TRP A 98 -7.69 10.69 -0.64
CA TRP A 98 -7.60 12.08 -0.20
C TRP A 98 -6.18 12.45 0.21
N THR A 99 -5.52 11.61 0.99
CA THR A 99 -4.14 11.86 1.43
C THR A 99 -3.19 11.96 0.24
N LEU A 100 -3.25 10.99 -0.68
CA LEU A 100 -2.41 11.02 -1.89
C LEU A 100 -2.77 12.20 -2.80
N GLY A 101 -4.06 12.55 -2.90
CA GLY A 101 -4.53 13.69 -3.68
C GLY A 101 -4.03 15.02 -3.11
N ILE A 102 -4.05 15.20 -1.78
CA ILE A 102 -3.55 16.42 -1.11
C ILE A 102 -2.03 16.52 -1.30
N ILE A 103 -1.27 15.42 -1.15
CA ILE A 103 0.17 15.40 -1.37
C ILE A 103 0.49 15.85 -2.81
N GLY A 104 -0.23 15.30 -3.80
CA GLY A 104 -0.08 15.70 -5.20
C GLY A 104 -0.48 17.16 -5.47
N TRP A 105 -1.55 17.65 -4.83
CA TRP A 105 -2.01 19.03 -4.96
C TRP A 105 -1.03 20.05 -4.36
N LEU A 106 -0.36 19.68 -3.27
CA LEU A 106 0.69 20.49 -2.65
C LEU A 106 2.00 20.51 -3.45
N GLY A 107 2.08 19.74 -4.55
CA GLY A 107 3.26 19.70 -5.42
C GLY A 107 4.45 18.93 -4.84
N TYR A 108 4.22 18.10 -3.81
CA TYR A 108 5.27 17.22 -3.31
C TYR A 108 5.60 16.13 -4.33
N GLU A 109 6.88 15.88 -4.52
CA GLU A 109 7.34 14.79 -5.37
C GLU A 109 6.92 13.43 -4.78
N VAL A 110 6.49 12.52 -5.67
CA VAL A 110 6.11 11.16 -5.28
C VAL A 110 7.39 10.35 -5.05
N THR A 111 7.85 10.34 -3.80
CA THR A 111 8.99 9.55 -3.35
C THR A 111 8.57 8.15 -2.90
N MET A 112 9.53 7.25 -2.67
CA MET A 112 9.27 5.93 -2.08
C MET A 112 8.47 6.02 -0.77
N THR A 113 8.78 7.01 0.05
CA THR A 113 8.10 7.23 1.34
C THR A 113 6.61 7.53 1.14
N VAL A 114 6.25 8.36 0.16
CA VAL A 114 4.86 8.69 -0.17
C VAL A 114 4.11 7.45 -0.68
N ILE A 115 4.76 6.59 -1.46
CA ILE A 115 4.15 5.37 -2.01
C ILE A 115 3.77 4.39 -0.90
N ILE A 116 4.60 4.27 0.15
CA ILE A 116 4.35 3.37 1.28
C ILE A 116 3.18 3.85 2.17
N VAL A 117 2.89 5.15 2.19
CA VAL A 117 1.80 5.73 3.00
C VAL A 117 0.44 5.10 2.66
N GLY A 118 0.16 4.81 1.39
CA GLY A 118 -1.11 4.21 0.96
C GLY A 118 -1.44 2.88 1.66
N PRO A 119 -0.59 1.85 1.56
CA PRO A 119 -0.77 0.58 2.26
C PRO A 119 -0.82 0.71 3.79
N ILE A 120 -0.04 1.61 4.39
CA ILE A 120 -0.06 1.84 5.84
C ILE A 120 -1.40 2.42 6.28
N LEU A 121 -1.91 3.45 5.58
CA LEU A 121 -3.21 4.04 5.87
C LEU A 121 -4.33 3.02 5.69
N LEU A 122 -4.25 2.16 4.67
CA LEU A 122 -5.22 1.10 4.46
C LEU A 122 -5.26 0.14 5.65
N ALA A 123 -4.10 -0.34 6.10
CA ALA A 123 -3.99 -1.27 7.22
C ALA A 123 -4.51 -0.66 8.53
N LEU A 124 -4.10 0.57 8.86
CA LEU A 124 -4.53 1.26 10.08
C LEU A 124 -6.02 1.59 10.06
N GLY A 125 -6.52 2.12 8.93
CA GLY A 125 -7.92 2.52 8.82
C GLY A 125 -8.88 1.34 8.90
N VAL A 126 -8.55 0.22 8.27
CA VAL A 126 -9.34 -1.01 8.37
C VAL A 126 -9.31 -1.55 9.80
N SER A 127 -8.16 -1.54 10.48
CA SER A 127 -8.05 -1.98 11.87
C SER A 127 -8.95 -1.15 12.79
N TYR A 128 -8.97 0.17 12.64
CA TYR A 128 -9.84 1.05 13.43
C TYR A 128 -11.32 0.81 13.12
N GLY A 129 -11.65 0.65 11.84
CA GLY A 129 -13.02 0.32 11.41
C GLY A 129 -13.51 -1.00 12.00
N LEU A 130 -12.65 -2.04 12.02
CA LEU A 130 -12.95 -3.33 12.62
C LEU A 130 -13.23 -3.25 14.11
N HIS A 131 -12.41 -2.52 14.85
CA HIS A 131 -12.63 -2.38 16.30
C HIS A 131 -13.99 -1.75 16.61
N ILE A 132 -14.40 -0.73 15.86
CA ILE A 132 -15.70 -0.07 16.05
C ILE A 132 -16.85 -0.97 15.63
N THR A 133 -16.74 -1.65 14.49
CA THR A 133 -17.79 -2.54 13.98
C THR A 133 -17.98 -3.78 14.85
N ASN A 134 -16.90 -4.35 15.37
CA ASN A 134 -16.99 -5.48 16.31
C ASN A 134 -17.67 -5.05 17.60
N ARG A 135 -17.29 -3.91 18.17
CA ARG A 135 -17.95 -3.41 19.37
C ARG A 135 -19.43 -3.12 19.15
N TYR A 136 -19.79 -2.55 18.00
CA TYR A 136 -21.17 -2.35 17.63
C TYR A 136 -21.95 -3.68 17.51
N ALA A 137 -21.33 -4.73 17.00
CA ALA A 137 -21.95 -6.04 16.87
C ALA A 137 -22.19 -6.74 18.24
N GLU A 138 -21.31 -6.50 19.22
CA GLU A 138 -21.42 -7.06 20.58
C GLU A 138 -22.54 -6.42 21.42
N GLU A 139 -22.89 -5.16 21.12
CA GLU A 139 -23.90 -4.44 21.89
C GLU A 139 -25.33 -4.91 21.52
N SER A 140 -26.19 -4.96 22.55
CA SER A 140 -27.61 -5.29 22.41
C SER A 140 -28.46 -4.02 22.57
N GLY A 141 -29.58 -3.92 21.85
CA GLY A 141 -30.50 -2.78 21.98
C GLY A 141 -30.77 -2.07 20.65
N ASP A 142 -31.25 -0.84 20.73
CA ASP A 142 -31.58 -0.01 19.58
C ASP A 142 -30.31 0.42 18.81
N PRO A 143 -30.34 0.48 17.48
CA PRO A 143 -29.17 0.85 16.66
C PRO A 143 -28.50 2.17 17.08
N SER A 144 -29.27 3.15 17.53
CA SER A 144 -28.74 4.44 18.00
C SER A 144 -27.95 4.30 19.30
N GLU A 145 -28.43 3.52 20.25
CA GLU A 145 -27.76 3.30 21.53
C GLU A 145 -26.50 2.44 21.37
N LYS A 146 -26.57 1.40 20.55
CA LYS A 146 -25.39 0.59 20.17
C LYS A 146 -24.26 1.46 19.63
N MET A 147 -24.58 2.38 18.73
CA MET A 147 -23.59 3.27 18.13
C MET A 147 -22.99 4.20 19.18
N LYS A 148 -23.80 4.81 20.06
CA LYS A 148 -23.32 5.66 21.15
C LYS A 148 -22.35 4.91 22.08
N THR A 149 -22.73 3.69 22.49
CA THR A 149 -21.92 2.85 23.40
C THR A 149 -20.63 2.41 22.74
N ALA A 150 -20.66 1.98 21.46
CA ALA A 150 -19.48 1.60 20.71
C ALA A 150 -18.50 2.78 20.56
N PHE A 151 -19.00 3.98 20.25
CA PHE A 151 -18.15 5.18 20.17
C PHE A 151 -17.65 5.63 21.54
N ALA A 152 -18.45 5.55 22.59
CA ALA A 152 -18.04 5.97 23.94
C ALA A 152 -16.94 5.08 24.51
N SER A 153 -16.96 3.78 24.20
CA SER A 153 -15.97 2.81 24.70
C SER A 153 -14.76 2.69 23.77
N THR A 154 -14.98 2.26 22.53
CA THR A 154 -13.92 1.95 21.57
C THR A 154 -13.41 3.19 20.84
N GLY A 155 -14.29 4.17 20.58
CA GLY A 155 -13.91 5.40 19.87
C GLY A 155 -12.84 6.20 20.59
N LYS A 156 -12.86 6.25 21.94
CA LYS A 156 -11.80 6.90 22.75
C LYS A 156 -10.44 6.21 22.56
N ALA A 157 -10.42 4.89 22.56
CA ALA A 157 -9.19 4.11 22.36
C ALA A 157 -8.63 4.31 20.94
N VAL A 158 -9.50 4.27 19.93
CA VAL A 158 -9.13 4.52 18.53
C VAL A 158 -8.60 5.93 18.35
N PHE A 159 -9.26 6.94 18.94
CA PHE A 159 -8.80 8.33 18.89
C PHE A 159 -7.43 8.50 19.53
N LEU A 160 -7.22 7.92 20.72
CA LEU A 160 -5.94 7.99 21.43
C LEU A 160 -4.83 7.31 20.62
N SER A 161 -5.11 6.14 20.02
CA SER A 161 -4.19 5.45 19.15
C SER A 161 -3.85 6.27 17.89
N ALA A 162 -4.82 6.94 17.29
CA ALA A 162 -4.58 7.82 16.15
C ALA A 162 -3.70 9.02 16.53
N VAL A 163 -3.96 9.64 17.70
CA VAL A 163 -3.14 10.75 18.20
C VAL A 163 -1.71 10.31 18.49
N THR A 164 -1.51 9.15 19.12
CA THR A 164 -0.15 8.63 19.37
C THR A 164 0.58 8.31 18.07
N THR A 165 -0.12 7.82 17.06
CA THR A 165 0.45 7.58 15.73
C THR A 165 0.91 8.90 15.10
N VAL A 166 0.06 9.93 15.12
CA VAL A 166 0.43 11.26 14.58
C VAL A 166 1.66 11.83 15.29
N ILE A 167 1.69 11.76 16.65
CA ILE A 167 2.84 12.25 17.42
C ILE A 167 4.10 11.46 17.12
N GLY A 168 3.99 10.16 16.86
CA GLY A 168 5.13 9.30 16.53
C GLY A 168 5.71 9.53 15.13
N PHE A 169 4.95 10.16 14.22
CA PHE A 169 5.38 10.50 12.85
C PHE A 169 5.84 11.97 12.68
N ILE A 170 5.69 12.82 13.69
CA ILE A 170 6.20 14.21 13.72
C ILE A 170 7.60 14.24 14.32
#